data_8f35dc4a048d4db0c291ed194f8fbc68
#
_entry.id   8f35dc4a048d4db0c291ed194f8fbc68
#
_cell.length_a   1.000
_cell.length_b   1.000
_cell.length_c   1.000
_cell.angle_alpha   90.00
_cell.angle_beta   90.00
_cell.angle_gamma   90.00
#
_symmetry.space_group_name_H-M   'P 1'
#
loop_
_entity.id
_entity.type
_entity.pdbx_description
1 polymer ?
#
loop_
_entity_poly.entity_id
_entity_poly.type
_entity_poly.pdbx_seq_one_letter_code
_entity_poly.pdbx_strand_id
1 'polypeptide(L)'
;MSKKQRVSITTILAVVIGLGLSLGIDGAVTKHELRAQEHDHPHGEDDHSSEVKKEAASAAPHHGEKGAHEKHEGESHAEEEQGDEHGENHEGEHGDEHKEGAIELSAEQIKAAGITLGTARSGQINNVLSLPGEIRFNEDRTAHVVPRAVGVVEAVKVNLGEQVKKGQVLAIISSQQVSEQRSELAAAQQRAALARTLFSREKKLWEEKISAEQDYLQARQALQEAEINLKNALQKTQALSGSSSLSGGNRYEVRAPFDGTVIEKHVVLGEVVNDTSNVFVLTDLSHVWATFNVSARDLGRVVVGKKVEVVAAELGSTAQGVVAYVGSLLGEQTRAATARVTLDNPEGAWRPGLFVTINVATSTQKAAVTVPVQAIQTLEDKPSVFVRTPEGFQAQPVQLGVRDSGFVEVTNGLDAGTQIAVEGSFILKSELGKGSAEHSH
;
A
#
# COMPACT_ATOMS: atom_id res chain seq x y z
N MET A 1 -50.52 -10.01 24.50
CA MET A 1 -50.56 -9.48 25.85
C MET A 1 -49.17 -9.50 26.45
N SER A 2 -48.63 -8.34 26.62
CA SER A 2 -47.92 -7.73 27.76
C SER A 2 -46.46 -8.17 27.88
N LYS A 3 -45.44 -7.33 28.14
CA LYS A 3 -45.28 -5.91 28.49
C LYS A 3 -43.81 -5.53 28.17
N LYS A 4 -43.66 -4.36 27.61
CA LYS A 4 -42.35 -3.67 27.46
C LYS A 4 -41.81 -3.30 28.85
N GLN A 5 -40.49 -3.52 29.07
CA GLN A 5 -39.74 -2.80 30.10
C GLN A 5 -38.56 -2.08 29.44
N ARG A 6 -38.68 -0.77 29.44
CA ARG A 6 -37.59 0.17 29.11
C ARG A 6 -36.81 0.38 30.42
N VAL A 7 -35.50 0.20 30.36
CA VAL A 7 -34.61 0.64 31.43
C VAL A 7 -33.85 1.86 30.90
N SER A 8 -34.06 2.99 31.57
CA SER A 8 -33.43 4.27 31.36
C SER A 8 -32.09 4.26 32.09
N ILE A 9 -31.01 4.55 31.39
CA ILE A 9 -29.66 4.74 31.98
C ILE A 9 -29.45 6.23 32.16
N THR A 10 -29.43 6.65 33.40
CA THR A 10 -29.15 8.03 33.83
C THR A 10 -27.67 8.23 33.95
N THR A 11 -27.18 9.25 33.27
CA THR A 11 -25.80 9.74 33.28
C THR A 11 -25.49 10.40 34.62
N ILE A 12 -24.44 9.96 35.31
CA ILE A 12 -23.87 10.67 36.47
C ILE A 12 -22.53 11.28 36.03
N LEU A 13 -22.51 12.61 35.94
CA LEU A 13 -21.35 13.45 35.74
C LEU A 13 -20.82 13.84 37.13
N ALA A 14 -19.63 13.37 37.51
CA ALA A 14 -18.96 13.81 38.73
C ALA A 14 -17.82 14.76 38.35
N VAL A 15 -18.00 16.03 38.67
CA VAL A 15 -16.98 17.09 38.66
C VAL A 15 -16.28 17.06 40.00
N VAL A 16 -14.96 16.83 40.02
CA VAL A 16 -14.12 17.03 41.20
C VAL A 16 -13.23 18.22 40.95
N ILE A 17 -13.56 19.32 41.62
CA ILE A 17 -12.69 20.50 41.80
C ILE A 17 -11.87 20.27 43.08
N GLY A 18 -10.57 20.15 42.95
CA GLY A 18 -9.63 20.03 44.07
C GLY A 18 -8.78 21.28 44.17
N LEU A 19 -8.98 21.98 45.28
CA LEU A 19 -8.20 23.14 45.70
C LEU A 19 -6.75 22.76 46.03
N GLY A 20 -5.81 23.65 45.67
CA GLY A 20 -4.42 23.61 46.02
C GLY A 20 -4.14 23.95 47.49
N LEU A 21 -3.08 23.36 48.00
CA LEU A 21 -2.35 23.89 49.15
C LEU A 21 -0.85 23.77 48.89
N SER A 22 -0.21 24.90 48.79
CA SER A 22 1.24 25.08 48.74
C SER A 22 1.85 24.84 50.13
N LEU A 23 2.87 24.00 50.20
CA LEU A 23 3.84 24.01 51.28
C LEU A 23 5.23 23.96 50.66
N GLY A 24 5.94 25.08 50.83
CA GLY A 24 7.33 25.21 50.45
C GLY A 24 8.23 24.43 51.41
N ILE A 25 9.25 23.82 50.87
CA ILE A 25 10.44 23.41 51.61
C ILE A 25 11.65 23.78 50.73
N ASP A 26 12.45 24.73 51.24
CA ASP A 26 13.79 25.07 50.79
C ASP A 26 14.72 23.84 50.98
N GLY A 27 15.55 23.55 50.02
CA GLY A 27 16.54 22.48 50.12
C GLY A 27 17.61 22.54 49.02
N ALA A 28 18.60 23.41 49.28
CA ALA A 28 20.02 23.36 48.89
C ALA A 28 20.39 22.66 47.53
N VAL A 29 20.79 23.51 46.62
CA VAL A 29 21.56 23.22 45.41
C VAL A 29 22.99 22.83 45.80
N THR A 30 23.40 21.60 45.56
CA THR A 30 24.82 21.21 45.48
C THR A 30 25.18 20.98 44.02
N LYS A 31 25.97 21.89 43.49
CA LYS A 31 26.70 21.75 42.23
C LYS A 31 27.75 20.62 42.37
N HIS A 32 27.65 19.58 41.58
CA HIS A 32 28.78 18.70 41.30
C HIS A 32 29.36 19.07 39.93
N GLU A 33 30.56 19.62 39.97
CA GLU A 33 31.46 19.79 38.83
C GLU A 33 31.89 18.43 38.31
N LEU A 34 31.60 18.16 37.05
CA LEU A 34 32.18 17.07 36.29
C LEU A 34 33.52 17.54 35.71
N ARG A 35 34.57 17.05 36.35
CA ARG A 35 35.96 17.18 35.91
C ARG A 35 36.22 16.25 34.74
N ALA A 36 36.50 16.79 33.56
CA ALA A 36 37.03 16.11 32.41
C ALA A 36 38.45 15.59 32.75
N GLN A 37 38.69 14.30 32.59
CA GLN A 37 40.03 13.75 32.51
C GLN A 37 40.38 13.54 31.06
N GLU A 38 41.25 14.38 30.54
CA GLU A 38 42.08 14.15 29.36
C GLU A 38 43.07 13.00 29.67
N HIS A 39 43.00 11.94 28.87
CA HIS A 39 44.08 10.97 28.78
C HIS A 39 44.77 11.17 27.43
N ASP A 40 45.93 11.78 27.56
CA ASP A 40 47.02 11.90 26.60
C ASP A 40 47.67 10.51 26.44
N HIS A 41 47.78 9.99 25.23
CA HIS A 41 48.67 8.89 24.87
C HIS A 41 49.43 9.21 23.59
N PRO A 42 50.77 9.02 23.61
CA PRO A 42 51.65 9.53 22.60
C PRO A 42 51.77 8.62 21.38
N HIS A 43 52.12 9.29 20.28
CA HIS A 43 52.52 8.74 19.01
C HIS A 43 53.63 7.69 19.08
N GLY A 44 53.43 6.58 18.38
CA GLY A 44 54.51 5.69 17.94
C GLY A 44 54.41 5.57 16.41
N GLU A 45 55.35 6.24 15.78
CA GLU A 45 55.68 6.05 14.37
C GLU A 45 56.37 4.67 14.23
N ASP A 46 55.87 3.84 13.34
CA ASP A 46 56.70 2.82 12.68
C ASP A 46 56.35 2.72 11.21
N ASP A 47 57.32 3.15 10.48
CA ASP A 47 57.58 3.12 9.06
C ASP A 47 57.83 1.68 8.60
N HIS A 48 57.10 1.13 7.66
CA HIS A 48 57.58 0.06 6.76
C HIS A 48 56.99 0.20 5.37
N SER A 49 57.83 0.80 4.54
CA SER A 49 57.87 0.67 3.10
C SER A 49 58.12 -0.77 2.64
N SER A 50 57.52 -1.15 1.56
CA SER A 50 58.01 -1.98 0.42
C SER A 50 56.82 -2.63 -0.28
N GLU A 51 56.68 -2.54 -1.46
CA GLU A 51 57.18 -2.75 -2.80
C GLU A 51 56.08 -3.28 -3.70
N VAL A 52 55.80 -2.51 -4.65
CA VAL A 52 55.72 -2.67 -6.12
C VAL A 52 55.69 -4.11 -6.63
N LYS A 53 54.68 -4.48 -7.36
CA LYS A 53 54.82 -5.17 -8.65
C LYS A 53 53.72 -4.81 -9.62
N LYS A 54 54.17 -4.21 -10.70
CA LYS A 54 53.57 -4.01 -12.02
C LYS A 54 53.42 -5.33 -12.76
N GLU A 55 52.36 -5.43 -13.53
CA GLU A 55 52.33 -5.96 -14.91
C GLU A 55 50.97 -5.53 -15.47
N ALA A 56 50.85 -4.65 -16.35
CA ALA A 56 51.36 -4.38 -17.71
C ALA A 56 50.63 -5.24 -18.76
N ALA A 57 50.04 -4.50 -19.61
CA ALA A 57 49.89 -4.60 -21.08
C ALA A 57 48.55 -5.20 -21.51
N SER A 58 47.86 -4.71 -22.51
CA SER A 58 48.15 -4.14 -23.84
C SER A 58 46.76 -3.90 -24.47
N ALA A 59 46.42 -3.05 -25.30
CA ALA A 59 46.90 -2.16 -26.29
C ALA A 59 45.72 -1.45 -26.96
N ALA A 60 45.83 -0.22 -27.19
CA ALA A 60 45.15 0.49 -28.28
C ALA A 60 45.95 0.23 -29.57
N PRO A 61 45.61 0.63 -30.81
CA PRO A 61 45.30 2.00 -31.17
C PRO A 61 44.38 2.24 -32.42
N HIS A 62 44.08 3.56 -32.61
CA HIS A 62 43.99 4.33 -33.84
C HIS A 62 42.92 4.04 -34.92
N HIS A 63 42.17 5.02 -35.33
CA HIS A 63 42.34 6.15 -36.29
C HIS A 63 41.06 6.97 -36.22
N GLY A 64 40.91 8.25 -36.17
CA GLY A 64 41.66 9.36 -36.77
C GLY A 64 41.31 9.58 -38.23
N GLU A 65 40.32 10.42 -38.55
CA GLU A 65 40.51 11.38 -39.63
C GLU A 65 39.37 12.43 -39.69
N LYS A 66 39.83 13.63 -39.85
CA LYS A 66 39.13 14.89 -40.14
C LYS A 66 38.73 14.92 -41.62
N GLY A 67 37.61 15.55 -41.94
CA GLY A 67 37.29 15.97 -43.30
C GLY A 67 36.25 17.08 -43.25
N ALA A 68 36.75 18.29 -43.46
CA ALA A 68 36.00 19.54 -43.60
C ALA A 68 35.64 19.80 -45.07
N HIS A 69 34.76 20.78 -45.26
CA HIS A 69 34.38 21.50 -46.48
C HIS A 69 33.33 20.78 -47.37
N GLU A 70 32.33 21.44 -47.92
CA GLU A 70 32.31 22.73 -48.59
C GLU A 70 30.88 23.30 -48.70
N LYS A 71 30.78 24.60 -48.67
CA LYS A 71 29.68 25.44 -49.10
C LYS A 71 29.52 25.38 -50.63
N HIS A 72 28.33 25.36 -51.14
CA HIS A 72 28.00 25.94 -52.44
C HIS A 72 26.78 26.85 -52.36
N GLU A 73 27.06 28.11 -52.62
CA GLU A 73 26.11 29.17 -52.97
C GLU A 73 25.92 29.20 -54.50
N GLY A 74 24.75 29.72 -54.89
CA GLY A 74 24.47 30.31 -56.23
C GLY A 74 23.76 29.34 -57.17
N GLU A 75 22.77 29.69 -57.88
CA GLU A 75 22.43 30.97 -58.55
C GLU A 75 21.01 30.91 -59.06
N SER A 76 20.39 32.06 -59.13
CA SER A 76 19.13 32.42 -59.76
C SER A 76 19.14 32.27 -61.27
N HIS A 77 18.05 31.83 -61.87
CA HIS A 77 17.63 32.25 -63.21
C HIS A 77 16.13 32.49 -63.27
N ALA A 78 15.82 33.73 -63.59
CA ALA A 78 14.55 34.18 -64.08
C ALA A 78 14.62 34.21 -65.63
N GLU A 79 13.53 33.93 -66.30
CA GLU A 79 13.10 34.38 -67.64
C GLU A 79 11.71 33.74 -67.88
N GLU A 80 10.67 34.48 -67.87
CA GLU A 80 9.97 35.28 -68.85
C GLU A 80 9.39 34.52 -70.06
N GLU A 81 8.08 34.60 -70.11
CA GLU A 81 7.14 35.05 -71.15
C GLU A 81 6.55 34.08 -72.16
N GLN A 82 5.26 34.41 -72.33
CA GLN A 82 4.33 34.25 -73.46
C GLN A 82 3.49 32.99 -73.42
N GLY A 83 2.19 33.00 -73.23
CA GLY A 83 1.18 33.79 -73.87
C GLY A 83 0.56 33.03 -75.03
N ASP A 84 -0.62 32.40 -74.82
CA ASP A 84 -1.64 32.33 -75.88
C ASP A 84 -3.02 31.96 -75.30
N GLU A 85 -3.98 32.84 -75.67
CA GLU A 85 -5.39 32.65 -75.40
C GLU A 85 -5.98 31.56 -76.32
N HIS A 86 -6.75 30.65 -75.77
CA HIS A 86 -7.90 30.09 -76.47
C HIS A 86 -9.01 29.82 -75.47
N GLY A 87 -10.05 30.64 -75.57
CA GLY A 87 -11.34 30.39 -74.98
C GLY A 87 -12.11 29.30 -75.72
N GLU A 88 -12.67 28.38 -74.98
CA GLU A 88 -13.90 27.71 -75.39
C GLU A 88 -14.79 27.47 -74.17
N ASN A 89 -16.03 28.01 -74.32
CA ASN A 89 -17.14 27.77 -73.47
C ASN A 89 -17.49 26.26 -73.44
N HIS A 90 -17.57 25.70 -72.26
CA HIS A 90 -18.50 24.60 -72.01
C HIS A 90 -19.32 24.88 -70.75
N GLU A 91 -20.56 25.11 -71.03
CA GLU A 91 -21.67 25.16 -70.07
C GLU A 91 -21.87 23.76 -69.47
N GLY A 92 -21.97 23.72 -68.15
CA GLY A 92 -22.88 22.86 -67.43
C GLY A 92 -22.44 21.41 -67.20
N GLU A 93 -21.78 21.20 -66.08
CA GLU A 93 -21.97 19.93 -65.40
C GLU A 93 -22.01 20.17 -63.89
N HIS A 94 -23.06 19.68 -63.26
CA HIS A 94 -23.29 19.73 -61.85
C HIS A 94 -22.10 19.14 -61.08
N GLY A 95 -21.28 19.99 -60.49
CA GLY A 95 -20.30 19.58 -59.53
C GLY A 95 -20.96 19.09 -58.26
N ASP A 96 -21.14 17.81 -58.11
CA ASP A 96 -21.28 17.20 -56.81
C ASP A 96 -19.99 17.50 -56.03
N GLU A 97 -20.08 18.52 -55.15
CA GLU A 97 -19.09 18.75 -54.13
C GLU A 97 -19.10 17.52 -53.21
N HIS A 98 -18.31 16.51 -53.57
CA HIS A 98 -17.97 15.44 -52.63
C HIS A 98 -17.31 16.10 -51.43
N LYS A 99 -18.09 16.31 -50.35
CA LYS A 99 -17.56 16.82 -49.09
C LYS A 99 -16.53 15.81 -48.58
N GLU A 100 -15.27 16.20 -48.59
CA GLU A 100 -14.19 15.42 -48.00
C GLU A 100 -14.61 14.91 -46.61
N GLY A 101 -14.49 13.60 -46.36
CA GLY A 101 -14.87 13.01 -45.08
C GLY A 101 -16.31 12.52 -44.93
N ALA A 102 -17.12 12.54 -45.99
CA ALA A 102 -18.48 11.99 -45.98
C ALA A 102 -18.47 10.48 -46.30
N ILE A 103 -19.28 9.73 -45.58
CA ILE A 103 -19.49 8.27 -45.79
C ILE A 103 -20.99 8.06 -45.97
N GLU A 104 -21.40 7.62 -47.13
CA GLU A 104 -22.80 7.30 -47.42
C GLU A 104 -23.14 5.90 -46.93
N LEU A 105 -24.08 5.79 -46.02
CA LEU A 105 -24.56 4.54 -45.46
C LEU A 105 -26.06 4.57 -45.23
N SER A 106 -26.76 3.58 -45.80
CA SER A 106 -28.20 3.43 -45.54
C SER A 106 -28.46 3.00 -44.08
N ALA A 107 -29.67 3.22 -43.60
CA ALA A 107 -30.06 2.79 -42.25
C ALA A 107 -29.90 1.29 -41.99
N GLU A 108 -30.07 0.47 -43.02
CA GLU A 108 -29.88 -0.98 -42.95
C GLU A 108 -28.43 -1.34 -42.84
N GLN A 109 -27.53 -0.69 -43.56
CA GLN A 109 -26.09 -0.88 -43.50
C GLN A 109 -25.51 -0.45 -42.14
N ILE A 110 -26.00 0.68 -41.60
CA ILE A 110 -25.61 1.16 -40.25
C ILE A 110 -25.94 0.12 -39.19
N LYS A 111 -27.15 -0.47 -39.26
CA LYS A 111 -27.58 -1.51 -38.33
C LYS A 111 -26.77 -2.82 -38.52
N ALA A 112 -26.52 -3.19 -39.76
CA ALA A 112 -25.74 -4.39 -40.09
C ALA A 112 -24.28 -4.28 -39.65
N ALA A 113 -23.70 -3.07 -39.71
CA ALA A 113 -22.35 -2.78 -39.25
C ALA A 113 -22.24 -2.66 -37.71
N GLY A 114 -23.36 -2.76 -36.96
CA GLY A 114 -23.38 -2.64 -35.52
C GLY A 114 -23.04 -1.22 -35.01
N ILE A 115 -23.28 -0.21 -35.84
CA ILE A 115 -23.01 1.18 -35.44
C ILE A 115 -24.14 1.68 -34.54
N THR A 116 -23.81 2.06 -33.29
CA THR A 116 -24.77 2.67 -32.38
C THR A 116 -24.62 4.17 -32.38
N LEU A 117 -25.76 4.85 -32.31
CA LEU A 117 -25.82 6.31 -32.25
C LEU A 117 -25.92 6.79 -30.80
N GLY A 118 -25.19 7.84 -30.50
CA GLY A 118 -25.30 8.59 -29.26
C GLY A 118 -25.54 10.07 -29.55
N THR A 119 -25.89 10.82 -28.52
CA THR A 119 -26.10 12.25 -28.63
C THR A 119 -25.06 12.99 -27.80
N ALA A 120 -24.35 13.92 -28.39
CA ALA A 120 -23.48 14.85 -27.69
C ALA A 120 -24.31 15.72 -26.74
N ARG A 121 -24.00 15.69 -25.44
CA ARG A 121 -24.83 16.39 -24.43
C ARG A 121 -23.95 17.07 -23.38
N SER A 122 -24.50 18.05 -22.69
CA SER A 122 -23.85 18.59 -21.52
C SER A 122 -23.75 17.51 -20.45
N GLY A 123 -22.63 17.46 -19.79
CA GLY A 123 -22.33 16.43 -18.76
C GLY A 123 -21.43 16.95 -17.67
N GLN A 124 -21.22 16.09 -16.68
CA GLN A 124 -20.20 16.32 -15.66
C GLN A 124 -19.03 15.38 -15.94
N ILE A 125 -17.84 15.92 -16.02
CA ILE A 125 -16.61 15.16 -16.18
C ILE A 125 -15.81 15.30 -14.89
N ASN A 126 -15.37 14.16 -14.37
CA ASN A 126 -14.50 14.14 -13.22
C ASN A 126 -13.04 14.26 -13.68
N ASN A 127 -12.38 15.32 -13.24
CA ASN A 127 -10.95 15.41 -13.44
C ASN A 127 -10.27 14.38 -12.53
N VAL A 128 -9.59 13.42 -13.13
CA VAL A 128 -8.97 12.29 -12.44
C VAL A 128 -7.45 12.49 -12.40
N LEU A 129 -6.89 12.45 -11.19
CA LEU A 129 -5.46 12.38 -11.00
C LEU A 129 -5.08 10.90 -10.87
N SER A 130 -4.36 10.37 -11.84
CA SER A 130 -3.86 8.99 -11.84
C SER A 130 -2.45 8.94 -11.27
N LEU A 131 -2.25 8.16 -10.22
CA LEU A 131 -0.99 8.02 -9.50
C LEU A 131 -0.56 6.56 -9.49
N PRO A 132 0.70 6.25 -9.84
CA PRO A 132 1.20 4.89 -9.74
C PRO A 132 1.38 4.50 -8.27
N GLY A 133 1.09 3.25 -7.96
CA GLY A 133 1.24 2.68 -6.63
C GLY A 133 1.50 1.19 -6.65
N GLU A 134 1.61 0.63 -5.46
CA GLU A 134 1.90 -0.79 -5.23
C GLU A 134 1.03 -1.32 -4.09
N ILE A 135 0.54 -2.53 -4.23
CA ILE A 135 -0.13 -3.23 -3.14
C ILE A 135 0.92 -3.71 -2.15
N ARG A 136 0.71 -3.38 -0.87
CA ARG A 136 1.57 -3.78 0.25
C ARG A 136 0.78 -4.45 1.34
N PHE A 137 1.48 -5.17 2.19
CA PHE A 137 0.90 -5.72 3.42
C PHE A 137 0.35 -4.59 4.28
N ASN A 138 -0.73 -4.90 4.99
CA ASN A 138 -1.18 -4.06 6.08
C ASN A 138 -0.29 -4.30 7.31
N GLU A 139 0.67 -3.39 7.54
CA GLU A 139 1.61 -3.49 8.65
C GLU A 139 0.91 -3.49 10.02
N ASP A 140 -0.25 -2.83 10.14
CA ASP A 140 -1.05 -2.83 11.38
C ASP A 140 -1.67 -4.21 11.68
N ARG A 141 -1.69 -5.10 10.67
CA ARG A 141 -2.18 -6.48 10.75
C ARG A 141 -1.07 -7.50 10.47
N THR A 142 0.17 -7.10 10.68
CA THR A 142 1.35 -7.96 10.53
C THR A 142 1.99 -8.16 11.90
N ALA A 143 2.39 -9.38 12.21
CA ALA A 143 3.10 -9.71 13.44
C ALA A 143 4.40 -10.42 13.14
N HIS A 144 5.47 -9.93 13.76
CA HIS A 144 6.73 -10.64 13.88
C HIS A 144 6.65 -11.58 15.07
N VAL A 145 6.70 -12.87 14.82
CA VAL A 145 6.65 -13.89 15.86
C VAL A 145 8.07 -14.17 16.29
N VAL A 146 8.35 -13.84 17.56
CA VAL A 146 9.64 -14.07 18.20
C VAL A 146 9.49 -15.08 19.35
N PRO A 147 10.48 -15.95 19.59
CA PRO A 147 10.51 -16.83 20.76
C PRO A 147 10.59 -16.02 22.05
N ARG A 148 10.05 -16.54 23.13
CA ARG A 148 10.12 -15.89 24.45
C ARG A 148 11.23 -16.39 25.34
N ALA A 149 11.87 -17.47 24.94
CA ALA A 149 12.99 -18.07 25.63
C ALA A 149 13.97 -18.65 24.62
N VAL A 150 15.26 -18.61 24.98
CA VAL A 150 16.32 -19.24 24.20
C VAL A 150 16.11 -20.75 24.16
N GLY A 151 16.30 -21.36 23.01
CA GLY A 151 16.14 -22.80 22.86
C GLY A 151 16.46 -23.33 21.48
N VAL A 152 16.36 -24.65 21.34
CA VAL A 152 16.55 -25.37 20.07
C VAL A 152 15.22 -25.75 19.48
N VAL A 153 15.04 -25.49 18.18
CA VAL A 153 13.84 -25.84 17.46
C VAL A 153 13.74 -27.36 17.27
N GLU A 154 12.73 -27.99 17.88
CA GLU A 154 12.49 -29.43 17.76
C GLU A 154 11.53 -29.77 16.61
N ALA A 155 10.61 -28.88 16.30
CA ALA A 155 9.70 -29.07 15.17
C ALA A 155 9.18 -27.75 14.65
N VAL A 156 9.05 -27.66 13.31
CA VAL A 156 8.32 -26.59 12.60
C VAL A 156 7.07 -27.22 12.04
N LYS A 157 5.90 -26.66 12.36
CA LYS A 157 4.58 -27.25 12.06
C LYS A 157 3.86 -26.59 10.89
N VAL A 158 4.43 -25.50 10.35
CA VAL A 158 3.82 -24.71 9.28
C VAL A 158 4.81 -24.41 8.18
N ASN A 159 4.29 -24.16 6.99
CA ASN A 159 5.05 -23.82 5.80
C ASN A 159 4.85 -22.36 5.39
N LEU A 160 5.75 -21.86 4.55
CA LEU A 160 5.60 -20.56 3.90
C LEU A 160 4.33 -20.56 3.03
N GLY A 161 3.52 -19.48 3.10
CA GLY A 161 2.26 -19.35 2.37
C GLY A 161 1.05 -20.06 3.04
N GLU A 162 1.26 -20.80 4.13
CA GLU A 162 0.19 -21.50 4.84
C GLU A 162 -0.71 -20.54 5.62
N GLN A 163 -2.02 -20.74 5.54
CA GLN A 163 -2.99 -20.02 6.37
C GLN A 163 -3.07 -20.67 7.75
N VAL A 164 -2.95 -19.89 8.79
CA VAL A 164 -2.95 -20.33 10.18
C VAL A 164 -4.08 -19.64 10.97
N LYS A 165 -4.60 -20.33 11.98
CA LYS A 165 -5.60 -19.79 12.89
C LYS A 165 -4.95 -19.31 14.18
N LYS A 166 -5.57 -18.33 14.83
CA LYS A 166 -5.15 -17.86 16.15
C LYS A 166 -4.98 -19.03 17.12
N GLY A 167 -3.82 -19.10 17.76
CA GLY A 167 -3.49 -20.17 18.68
C GLY A 167 -2.97 -21.44 18.02
N GLN A 168 -2.91 -21.56 16.69
CA GLN A 168 -2.31 -22.69 15.99
C GLN A 168 -0.80 -22.75 16.31
N VAL A 169 -0.28 -23.96 16.54
CA VAL A 169 1.14 -24.18 16.81
C VAL A 169 1.94 -24.02 15.54
N LEU A 170 2.91 -23.11 15.57
CA LEU A 170 3.82 -22.83 14.46
C LEU A 170 5.13 -23.62 14.59
N ALA A 171 5.69 -23.65 15.81
CA ALA A 171 6.91 -24.38 16.12
C ALA A 171 6.91 -24.88 17.57
N ILE A 172 7.74 -25.90 17.81
CA ILE A 172 8.01 -26.44 19.15
C ILE A 172 9.50 -26.20 19.43
N ILE A 173 9.78 -25.56 20.55
CA ILE A 173 11.15 -25.20 20.96
C ILE A 173 11.45 -25.87 22.30
N SER A 174 12.62 -26.49 22.42
CA SER A 174 13.17 -27.04 23.66
C SER A 174 14.04 -25.97 24.32
N SER A 175 13.72 -25.61 25.55
CA SER A 175 14.41 -24.54 26.29
C SER A 175 14.77 -24.99 27.71
N GLN A 176 16.05 -24.85 28.08
CA GLN A 176 16.51 -25.08 29.41
C GLN A 176 15.87 -24.09 30.41
N GLN A 177 15.78 -22.83 30.05
CA GLN A 177 15.14 -21.78 30.84
C GLN A 177 13.71 -22.14 31.23
N VAL A 178 12.91 -22.67 30.28
CA VAL A 178 11.55 -23.14 30.55
C VAL A 178 11.53 -24.30 31.54
N SER A 179 12.49 -25.24 31.43
CA SER A 179 12.63 -26.36 32.38
C SER A 179 12.92 -25.86 33.78
N GLU A 180 13.88 -24.93 33.93
CA GLU A 180 14.26 -24.33 35.21
C GLU A 180 13.08 -23.61 35.87
N GLN A 181 12.37 -22.77 35.13
CA GLN A 181 11.20 -22.04 35.67
C GLN A 181 10.07 -22.98 36.11
N ARG A 182 9.84 -24.07 35.38
CA ARG A 182 8.87 -25.10 35.80
C ARG A 182 9.29 -25.82 37.05
N SER A 183 10.57 -26.15 37.18
CA SER A 183 11.09 -26.80 38.37
C SER A 183 11.00 -25.88 39.58
N GLU A 184 11.30 -24.58 39.41
CA GLU A 184 11.11 -23.55 40.44
C GLU A 184 9.64 -23.42 40.86
N LEU A 185 8.70 -23.39 39.89
CA LEU A 185 7.27 -23.33 40.16
C LEU A 185 6.82 -24.59 40.95
N ALA A 186 7.20 -25.78 40.51
CA ALA A 186 6.84 -27.02 41.19
C ALA A 186 7.37 -27.05 42.63
N ALA A 187 8.60 -26.63 42.85
CA ALA A 187 9.19 -26.52 44.18
C ALA A 187 8.47 -25.48 45.05
N ALA A 188 8.11 -24.33 44.51
CA ALA A 188 7.37 -23.30 45.23
C ALA A 188 5.95 -23.77 45.58
N GLN A 189 5.29 -24.53 44.71
CA GLN A 189 3.96 -25.15 44.97
C GLN A 189 4.06 -26.14 46.17
N GLN A 190 5.08 -27.00 46.19
CA GLN A 190 5.27 -27.95 47.29
C GLN A 190 5.59 -27.24 48.60
N ARG A 191 6.44 -26.20 48.59
CA ARG A 191 6.74 -25.41 49.80
C ARG A 191 5.49 -24.69 50.33
N ALA A 192 4.70 -24.09 49.48
CA ALA A 192 3.46 -23.44 49.89
C ALA A 192 2.43 -24.42 50.43
N ALA A 193 2.31 -25.64 49.87
CA ALA A 193 1.44 -26.69 50.36
C ALA A 193 1.87 -27.16 51.75
N LEU A 194 3.19 -27.40 51.96
CA LEU A 194 3.75 -27.76 53.24
C LEU A 194 3.50 -26.67 54.30
N ALA A 195 3.86 -25.41 53.99
CA ALA A 195 3.68 -24.28 54.89
C ALA A 195 2.19 -24.09 55.27
N ARG A 196 1.25 -24.32 54.36
CA ARG A 196 -0.19 -24.28 54.62
C ARG A 196 -0.65 -25.37 55.58
N THR A 197 -0.09 -26.58 55.42
CA THR A 197 -0.38 -27.70 56.33
C THR A 197 0.16 -27.41 57.71
N LEU A 198 1.38 -26.93 57.85
CA LEU A 198 2.02 -26.58 59.13
C LEU A 198 1.24 -25.44 59.82
N PHE A 199 0.91 -24.37 59.07
CA PHE A 199 0.10 -23.28 59.62
C PHE A 199 -1.27 -23.76 60.14
N SER A 200 -1.95 -24.61 59.39
CA SER A 200 -3.24 -25.17 59.78
C SER A 200 -3.15 -25.99 61.07
N ARG A 201 -2.06 -26.76 61.23
CA ARG A 201 -1.79 -27.54 62.42
C ARG A 201 -1.50 -26.64 63.64
N GLU A 202 -0.54 -25.69 63.49
CA GLU A 202 -0.12 -24.81 64.60
C GLU A 202 -1.28 -23.86 65.01
N LYS A 203 -2.09 -23.41 64.05
CA LYS A 203 -3.29 -22.65 64.36
C LYS A 203 -4.26 -23.43 65.23
N LYS A 204 -4.51 -24.72 64.94
CA LYS A 204 -5.40 -25.56 65.72
C LYS A 204 -4.85 -25.82 67.11
N LEU A 205 -3.54 -26.14 67.26
CA LEU A 205 -2.89 -26.35 68.54
C LEU A 205 -2.91 -25.10 69.43
N TRP A 206 -2.75 -23.92 68.84
CA TRP A 206 -2.83 -22.65 69.55
C TRP A 206 -4.29 -22.35 69.99
N GLU A 207 -5.28 -22.58 69.12
CA GLU A 207 -6.71 -22.42 69.47
C GLU A 207 -7.11 -23.35 70.61
N GLU A 208 -6.56 -24.56 70.64
CA GLU A 208 -6.74 -25.55 71.73
C GLU A 208 -5.84 -25.25 72.95
N LYS A 209 -5.04 -24.17 72.98
CA LYS A 209 -4.12 -23.74 74.03
C LYS A 209 -3.03 -24.80 74.32
N ILE A 210 -2.59 -25.57 73.35
CA ILE A 210 -1.56 -26.60 73.46
C ILE A 210 -0.20 -26.05 73.08
N SER A 211 -0.11 -25.13 72.05
CA SER A 211 1.14 -24.50 71.60
C SER A 211 1.19 -23.01 71.95
N ALA A 212 2.38 -22.43 71.93
CA ALA A 212 2.62 -21.02 72.16
C ALA A 212 2.12 -20.16 70.95
N GLU A 213 1.68 -18.94 71.22
CA GLU A 213 1.30 -17.99 70.19
C GLU A 213 2.45 -17.70 69.19
N GLN A 214 3.67 -17.76 69.70
CA GLN A 214 4.87 -17.56 68.89
C GLN A 214 4.96 -18.59 67.75
N ASP A 215 4.66 -19.88 68.03
CA ASP A 215 4.70 -20.94 67.02
C ASP A 215 3.66 -20.74 65.93
N TYR A 216 2.45 -20.32 66.33
CA TYR A 216 1.39 -19.93 65.36
C TYR A 216 1.83 -18.75 64.49
N LEU A 217 2.37 -17.67 65.07
CA LEU A 217 2.86 -16.47 64.32
C LEU A 217 3.99 -16.85 63.38
N GLN A 218 4.93 -17.68 63.79
CA GLN A 218 6.01 -18.18 62.95
C GLN A 218 5.49 -19.01 61.78
N ALA A 219 4.57 -19.93 62.01
CA ALA A 219 3.95 -20.73 60.96
C ALA A 219 3.16 -19.84 59.97
N ARG A 220 2.48 -18.79 60.46
CA ARG A 220 1.80 -17.81 59.63
C ARG A 220 2.75 -17.03 58.74
N GLN A 221 3.88 -16.56 59.30
CA GLN A 221 4.89 -15.87 58.52
C GLN A 221 5.50 -16.76 57.44
N ALA A 222 5.87 -18.02 57.78
CA ALA A 222 6.36 -19.00 56.84
C ALA A 222 5.37 -19.27 55.66
N LEU A 223 4.05 -19.34 55.98
CA LEU A 223 3.03 -19.48 54.94
C LEU A 223 3.01 -18.25 54.01
N GLN A 224 3.00 -17.04 54.55
CA GLN A 224 2.98 -15.82 53.78
C GLN A 224 4.20 -15.73 52.86
N GLU A 225 5.38 -16.06 53.34
CA GLU A 225 6.62 -16.10 52.55
C GLU A 225 6.54 -17.15 51.43
N ALA A 226 6.05 -18.35 51.70
CA ALA A 226 5.88 -19.41 50.71
C ALA A 226 4.85 -19.05 49.64
N GLU A 227 3.78 -18.36 50.02
CA GLU A 227 2.74 -17.86 49.06
C GLU A 227 3.28 -16.75 48.18
N ILE A 228 4.11 -15.84 48.69
CA ILE A 228 4.78 -14.81 47.88
C ILE A 228 5.73 -15.48 46.88
N ASN A 229 6.52 -16.43 47.29
CA ASN A 229 7.45 -17.17 46.42
C ASN A 229 6.70 -17.97 45.34
N LEU A 230 5.57 -18.60 45.67
CA LEU A 230 4.71 -19.27 44.72
C LEU A 230 4.15 -18.27 43.69
N LYS A 231 3.66 -17.12 44.15
CA LYS A 231 3.13 -16.05 43.25
C LYS A 231 4.20 -15.56 42.29
N ASN A 232 5.42 -15.34 42.78
CA ASN A 232 6.56 -14.92 41.95
C ASN A 232 6.91 -15.97 40.89
N ALA A 233 6.99 -17.26 41.26
CA ALA A 233 7.26 -18.36 40.34
C ALA A 233 6.15 -18.52 39.28
N LEU A 234 4.88 -18.32 39.65
CA LEU A 234 3.75 -18.30 38.71
C LEU A 234 3.88 -17.16 37.73
N GLN A 235 4.17 -15.94 38.16
CA GLN A 235 4.34 -14.77 37.29
C GLN A 235 5.48 -14.96 36.30
N LYS A 236 6.65 -15.47 36.74
CA LYS A 236 7.77 -15.79 35.85
C LYS A 236 7.38 -16.81 34.78
N THR A 237 6.70 -17.88 35.19
CA THR A 237 6.23 -18.91 34.24
C THR A 237 5.20 -18.37 33.27
N GLN A 238 4.26 -17.52 33.72
CA GLN A 238 3.29 -16.87 32.85
C GLN A 238 3.92 -15.90 31.84
N ALA A 239 4.95 -15.16 32.24
CA ALA A 239 5.68 -14.27 31.35
C ALA A 239 6.32 -15.03 30.18
N LEU A 240 6.86 -16.22 30.42
CA LEU A 240 7.41 -17.10 29.38
C LEU A 240 6.31 -17.74 28.52
N SER A 241 5.17 -18.09 29.12
CA SER A 241 4.09 -18.75 28.39
C SER A 241 3.42 -17.80 27.40
N GLY A 242 3.13 -16.55 27.79
CA GLY A 242 2.38 -15.57 26.99
C GLY A 242 1.14 -16.19 26.33
N SER A 243 1.11 -16.12 24.99
CA SER A 243 0.14 -16.86 24.16
C SER A 243 0.59 -18.29 23.84
N SER A 244 1.76 -18.71 24.33
CA SER A 244 2.34 -20.03 24.11
C SER A 244 1.89 -21.00 25.19
N SER A 245 1.49 -22.21 24.80
CA SER A 245 1.26 -23.30 25.75
C SER A 245 2.58 -23.92 26.12
N LEU A 246 2.77 -24.14 27.43
CA LEU A 246 3.89 -24.94 27.89
C LEU A 246 3.50 -26.42 27.70
N SER A 247 4.04 -27.06 26.68
CA SER A 247 3.97 -28.52 26.48
C SER A 247 4.88 -29.21 27.50
N GLY A 248 4.56 -30.41 27.98
CA GLY A 248 5.29 -31.06 29.08
C GLY A 248 6.83 -31.03 28.97
N GLY A 249 7.53 -30.98 30.10
CA GLY A 249 9.02 -30.99 30.17
C GLY A 249 9.69 -29.64 29.87
N ASN A 250 10.70 -29.63 29.00
CA ASN A 250 11.48 -28.46 28.60
C ASN A 250 10.95 -27.78 27.32
N ARG A 251 9.80 -28.21 26.81
CA ARG A 251 9.24 -27.75 25.54
C ARG A 251 8.23 -26.63 25.73
N TYR A 252 8.23 -25.67 24.82
CA TYR A 252 7.16 -24.71 24.68
C TYR A 252 6.77 -24.53 23.21
N GLU A 253 5.54 -24.13 22.99
CA GLU A 253 4.95 -24.00 21.67
C GLU A 253 4.89 -22.52 21.29
N VAL A 254 5.41 -22.18 20.12
CA VAL A 254 5.21 -20.89 19.50
C VAL A 254 3.92 -20.95 18.72
N ARG A 255 2.97 -20.05 19.02
CA ARG A 255 1.61 -20.05 18.45
C ARG A 255 1.31 -18.77 17.70
N ALA A 256 0.41 -18.84 16.71
CA ALA A 256 -0.08 -17.71 15.95
C ALA A 256 -0.88 -16.74 16.83
N PRO A 257 -0.58 -15.43 16.82
CA PRO A 257 -1.29 -14.43 17.62
C PRO A 257 -2.68 -14.11 17.10
N PHE A 258 -2.93 -14.27 15.79
CA PHE A 258 -4.20 -14.05 15.09
C PHE A 258 -4.33 -14.95 13.86
N ASP A 259 -5.48 -14.92 13.20
CA ASP A 259 -5.72 -15.65 11.94
C ASP A 259 -5.00 -14.92 10.80
N GLY A 260 -4.17 -15.62 10.04
CA GLY A 260 -3.38 -15.00 8.97
C GLY A 260 -2.61 -15.98 8.12
N THR A 261 -1.74 -15.47 7.27
CA THR A 261 -0.86 -16.23 6.38
C THR A 261 0.59 -16.05 6.81
N VAL A 262 1.36 -17.12 6.78
CA VAL A 262 2.81 -17.10 7.01
C VAL A 262 3.49 -16.54 5.77
N ILE A 263 3.98 -15.30 5.85
CA ILE A 263 4.65 -14.65 4.71
C ILE A 263 6.16 -14.77 4.74
N GLU A 264 6.74 -15.01 5.93
CA GLU A 264 8.17 -15.31 6.09
C GLU A 264 8.36 -16.41 7.13
N LYS A 265 9.35 -17.25 6.88
CA LYS A 265 9.77 -18.33 7.77
C LYS A 265 11.29 -18.37 7.82
N HIS A 266 11.88 -17.96 8.94
CA HIS A 266 13.32 -17.87 9.18
C HIS A 266 13.81 -18.89 10.19
N VAL A 267 13.10 -20.02 10.30
CA VAL A 267 13.41 -21.05 11.31
C VAL A 267 13.44 -22.44 10.67
N VAL A 268 14.45 -23.22 11.05
CA VAL A 268 14.62 -24.61 10.64
C VAL A 268 14.80 -25.54 11.83
N LEU A 269 14.58 -26.83 11.60
CA LEU A 269 14.77 -27.87 12.62
C LEU A 269 16.23 -27.89 13.11
N GLY A 270 16.43 -27.92 14.43
CA GLY A 270 17.74 -27.96 15.05
C GLY A 270 18.42 -26.61 15.25
N GLU A 271 17.84 -25.54 14.77
CA GLU A 271 18.35 -24.17 14.91
C GLU A 271 18.21 -23.70 16.36
N VAL A 272 19.21 -22.93 16.84
CA VAL A 272 19.14 -22.22 18.12
C VAL A 272 18.52 -20.85 17.91
N VAL A 273 17.43 -20.59 18.60
CA VAL A 273 16.70 -19.32 18.53
C VAL A 273 16.66 -18.62 19.89
N ASN A 274 16.53 -17.31 19.86
CA ASN A 274 16.44 -16.46 21.06
C ASN A 274 15.30 -15.44 20.94
N ASP A 275 15.14 -14.57 21.92
CA ASP A 275 14.12 -13.54 22.01
C ASP A 275 14.27 -12.39 20.99
N THR A 276 15.40 -12.33 20.28
CA THR A 276 15.63 -11.37 19.18
C THR A 276 15.44 -12.01 17.80
N SER A 277 15.30 -13.35 17.72
CA SER A 277 15.12 -14.09 16.48
C SER A 277 13.70 -13.91 15.94
N ASN A 278 13.53 -13.28 14.77
CA ASN A 278 12.26 -13.27 14.07
C ASN A 278 12.05 -14.61 13.37
N VAL A 279 11.25 -15.52 13.95
CA VAL A 279 11.09 -16.88 13.43
C VAL A 279 10.01 -16.99 12.36
N PHE A 280 8.94 -16.19 12.46
CA PHE A 280 7.88 -16.10 11.47
C PHE A 280 7.38 -14.67 11.33
N VAL A 281 6.93 -14.31 10.12
CA VAL A 281 6.11 -13.14 9.90
C VAL A 281 4.73 -13.60 9.43
N LEU A 282 3.72 -13.18 10.17
CA LEU A 282 2.31 -13.48 9.89
C LEU A 282 1.60 -12.20 9.50
N THR A 283 0.76 -12.25 8.48
CA THR A 283 -0.08 -11.13 8.08
C THR A 283 -1.50 -11.56 7.77
N ASP A 284 -2.45 -10.69 8.07
CA ASP A 284 -3.84 -10.84 7.63
C ASP A 284 -4.00 -10.21 6.25
N LEU A 285 -4.08 -11.05 5.22
CA LEU A 285 -4.23 -10.64 3.82
C LEU A 285 -5.66 -10.28 3.44
N SER A 286 -6.64 -10.35 4.35
CA SER A 286 -8.02 -9.95 4.06
C SER A 286 -8.17 -8.45 3.80
N HIS A 287 -7.18 -7.66 4.25
CA HIS A 287 -7.08 -6.23 4.00
C HIS A 287 -5.65 -5.89 3.63
N VAL A 288 -5.48 -5.21 2.51
CA VAL A 288 -4.18 -4.79 2.00
C VAL A 288 -4.13 -3.28 1.83
N TRP A 289 -2.96 -2.73 1.68
CA TRP A 289 -2.76 -1.33 1.38
C TRP A 289 -2.34 -1.13 -0.06
N ALA A 290 -3.01 -0.22 -0.77
CA ALA A 290 -2.46 0.38 -1.97
C ALA A 290 -1.66 1.62 -1.56
N THR A 291 -0.34 1.54 -1.67
CA THR A 291 0.60 2.60 -1.28
C THR A 291 1.06 3.34 -2.52
N PHE A 292 1.04 4.67 -2.49
CA PHE A 292 1.43 5.50 -3.62
C PHE A 292 2.05 6.82 -3.15
N ASN A 293 2.77 7.48 -4.05
CA ASN A 293 3.46 8.73 -3.77
C ASN A 293 2.69 9.91 -4.35
N VAL A 294 2.49 10.95 -3.53
CA VAL A 294 1.79 12.18 -3.89
C VAL A 294 2.78 13.33 -3.92
N SER A 295 2.92 13.99 -5.06
CA SER A 295 3.79 15.15 -5.20
C SER A 295 3.30 16.34 -4.36
N ALA A 296 4.20 17.24 -3.95
CA ALA A 296 3.86 18.42 -3.15
C ALA A 296 2.73 19.27 -3.77
N ARG A 297 2.68 19.39 -5.10
CA ARG A 297 1.65 20.13 -5.84
C ARG A 297 0.26 19.49 -5.76
N ASP A 298 0.19 18.16 -5.56
CA ASP A 298 -1.04 17.38 -5.59
C ASP A 298 -1.57 17.05 -4.18
N LEU A 299 -0.83 17.38 -3.11
CA LEU A 299 -1.22 17.12 -1.72
C LEU A 299 -2.58 17.72 -1.35
N GLY A 300 -2.88 18.92 -1.86
CA GLY A 300 -4.19 19.55 -1.63
C GLY A 300 -5.36 18.82 -2.30
N ARG A 301 -5.08 17.93 -3.25
CA ARG A 301 -6.08 17.13 -3.98
C ARG A 301 -6.28 15.74 -3.39
N VAL A 302 -5.26 15.18 -2.73
CA VAL A 302 -5.26 13.86 -2.11
C VAL A 302 -5.35 14.02 -0.60
N VAL A 303 -6.55 13.93 -0.05
CA VAL A 303 -6.81 14.11 1.38
C VAL A 303 -7.39 12.84 1.99
N VAL A 304 -7.15 12.64 3.29
CA VAL A 304 -7.72 11.51 4.06
C VAL A 304 -9.24 11.53 3.97
N GLY A 305 -9.86 10.37 3.81
CA GLY A 305 -11.30 10.20 3.64
C GLY A 305 -11.80 10.30 2.20
N LYS A 306 -10.93 10.65 1.24
CA LYS A 306 -11.30 10.75 -0.17
C LYS A 306 -11.47 9.38 -0.79
N LYS A 307 -12.56 9.18 -1.54
CA LYS A 307 -12.79 7.96 -2.31
C LYS A 307 -11.89 7.96 -3.55
N VAL A 308 -11.31 6.82 -3.83
CA VAL A 308 -10.44 6.58 -4.97
C VAL A 308 -10.76 5.24 -5.61
N GLU A 309 -10.45 5.11 -6.87
CA GLU A 309 -10.50 3.86 -7.61
C GLU A 309 -9.07 3.33 -7.76
N VAL A 310 -8.87 2.07 -7.41
CA VAL A 310 -7.60 1.38 -7.57
C VAL A 310 -7.74 0.38 -8.71
N VAL A 311 -6.89 0.52 -9.72
CA VAL A 311 -6.94 -0.27 -10.96
C VAL A 311 -5.68 -1.12 -11.06
N ALA A 312 -5.83 -2.43 -11.16
CA ALA A 312 -4.79 -3.38 -11.53
C ALA A 312 -4.95 -3.75 -13.00
N ALA A 313 -4.26 -3.04 -13.88
CA ALA A 313 -4.40 -3.22 -15.33
C ALA A 313 -4.05 -4.65 -15.78
N GLU A 314 -3.03 -5.26 -15.19
CA GLU A 314 -2.59 -6.63 -15.49
C GLU A 314 -3.64 -7.69 -15.14
N LEU A 315 -4.47 -7.44 -14.14
CA LEU A 315 -5.54 -8.36 -13.72
C LEU A 315 -6.90 -8.00 -14.32
N GLY A 316 -7.03 -6.86 -14.99
CA GLY A 316 -8.31 -6.31 -15.42
C GLY A 316 -9.27 -6.02 -14.27
N SER A 317 -8.75 -5.84 -13.04
CA SER A 317 -9.54 -5.71 -11.83
C SER A 317 -9.51 -4.27 -11.32
N THR A 318 -10.65 -3.82 -10.80
CA THR A 318 -10.79 -2.50 -10.15
C THR A 318 -11.41 -2.66 -8.78
N ALA A 319 -10.97 -1.83 -7.83
CA ALA A 319 -11.55 -1.76 -6.49
C ALA A 319 -11.76 -0.30 -6.07
N GLN A 320 -12.80 -0.06 -5.30
CA GLN A 320 -13.03 1.23 -4.66
C GLN A 320 -12.38 1.22 -3.27
N GLY A 321 -11.65 2.29 -2.96
CA GLY A 321 -11.00 2.45 -1.67
C GLY A 321 -11.17 3.86 -1.12
N VAL A 322 -10.69 4.05 0.09
CA VAL A 322 -10.66 5.36 0.75
C VAL A 322 -9.23 5.66 1.18
N VAL A 323 -8.77 6.88 0.93
CA VAL A 323 -7.47 7.34 1.40
C VAL A 323 -7.49 7.32 2.94
N ALA A 324 -6.77 6.37 3.53
CA ALA A 324 -6.70 6.18 4.97
C ALA A 324 -5.61 7.03 5.61
N TYR A 325 -4.54 7.32 4.86
CA TYR A 325 -3.39 8.03 5.37
C TYR A 325 -2.70 8.84 4.26
N VAL A 326 -2.21 10.02 4.62
CA VAL A 326 -1.30 10.85 3.80
C VAL A 326 -0.17 11.30 4.71
N GLY A 327 1.06 10.99 4.34
CA GLY A 327 2.25 11.31 5.13
C GLY A 327 2.47 12.81 5.28
N SER A 328 2.83 13.23 6.49
CA SER A 328 3.15 14.63 6.80
C SER A 328 4.54 15.04 6.36
N LEU A 329 5.41 14.09 6.09
CA LEU A 329 6.78 14.31 5.64
C LEU A 329 6.93 13.95 4.18
N LEU A 330 7.70 14.76 3.46
CA LEU A 330 8.11 14.45 2.10
C LEU A 330 9.41 13.62 2.15
N GLY A 331 9.46 12.53 1.39
CA GLY A 331 10.67 11.75 1.24
C GLY A 331 11.79 12.60 0.63
N GLU A 332 12.98 12.52 1.18
CA GLU A 332 14.13 13.34 0.75
C GLU A 332 14.49 13.15 -0.73
N GLN A 333 14.45 11.93 -1.19
CA GLN A 333 14.78 11.59 -2.60
C GLN A 333 13.60 11.82 -3.55
N THR A 334 12.40 11.42 -3.14
CA THR A 334 11.20 11.46 -4.00
C THR A 334 10.50 12.82 -3.99
N ARG A 335 10.73 13.65 -2.96
CA ARG A 335 10.02 14.91 -2.68
C ARG A 335 8.50 14.74 -2.73
N ALA A 336 8.02 13.56 -2.37
CA ALA A 336 6.63 13.17 -2.38
C ALA A 336 6.22 12.62 -1.02
N ALA A 337 4.97 12.83 -0.64
CA ALA A 337 4.38 12.21 0.53
C ALA A 337 3.85 10.82 0.18
N THR A 338 4.05 9.85 1.06
CA THR A 338 3.45 8.53 0.92
C THR A 338 2.00 8.57 1.37
N ALA A 339 1.09 8.12 0.52
CA ALA A 339 -0.32 7.95 0.85
C ALA A 339 -0.71 6.46 0.79
N ARG A 340 -1.74 6.09 1.54
CA ARG A 340 -2.23 4.71 1.64
C ARG A 340 -3.75 4.68 1.49
N VAL A 341 -4.21 3.70 0.73
CA VAL A 341 -5.62 3.33 0.59
C VAL A 341 -5.79 1.92 1.15
N THR A 342 -6.76 1.72 2.02
CA THR A 342 -7.11 0.38 2.50
C THR A 342 -8.08 -0.26 1.53
N LEU A 343 -7.77 -1.48 1.11
CA LEU A 343 -8.59 -2.30 0.21
C LEU A 343 -9.00 -3.58 0.92
N ASP A 344 -10.27 -3.93 0.79
CA ASP A 344 -10.78 -5.24 1.18
C ASP A 344 -10.33 -6.29 0.16
N ASN A 345 -9.83 -7.42 0.64
CA ASN A 345 -9.26 -8.48 -0.18
C ASN A 345 -9.75 -9.88 0.23
N PRO A 346 -11.07 -10.12 0.26
CA PRO A 346 -11.62 -11.38 0.76
C PRO A 346 -11.21 -12.59 -0.10
N GLU A 347 -11.00 -12.39 -1.39
CA GLU A 347 -10.63 -13.46 -2.34
C GLU A 347 -9.11 -13.58 -2.54
N GLY A 348 -8.29 -12.71 -1.91
CA GLY A 348 -6.85 -12.72 -2.05
C GLY A 348 -6.34 -12.30 -3.43
N ALA A 349 -7.17 -11.62 -4.24
CA ALA A 349 -6.82 -11.16 -5.59
C ALA A 349 -5.75 -10.05 -5.57
N TRP A 350 -5.82 -9.17 -4.58
CA TRP A 350 -4.87 -8.06 -4.39
C TRP A 350 -3.64 -8.56 -3.64
N ARG A 351 -2.64 -9.02 -4.39
CA ARG A 351 -1.40 -9.57 -3.81
C ARG A 351 -0.38 -8.48 -3.57
N PRO A 352 0.26 -8.44 -2.40
CA PRO A 352 1.41 -7.57 -2.15
C PRO A 352 2.49 -7.75 -3.23
N GLY A 353 3.06 -6.62 -3.68
CA GLY A 353 3.97 -6.57 -4.83
C GLY A 353 3.29 -6.23 -6.17
N LEU A 354 1.96 -6.24 -6.25
CA LEU A 354 1.23 -5.90 -7.46
C LEU A 354 1.27 -4.38 -7.71
N PHE A 355 1.62 -3.97 -8.91
CA PHE A 355 1.53 -2.58 -9.34
C PHE A 355 0.10 -2.20 -9.69
N VAL A 356 -0.30 -1.01 -9.26
CA VAL A 356 -1.65 -0.49 -9.43
C VAL A 356 -1.62 0.99 -9.81
N THR A 357 -2.71 1.45 -10.40
CA THR A 357 -2.96 2.88 -10.63
C THR A 357 -4.07 3.35 -9.70
N ILE A 358 -3.80 4.39 -8.94
CA ILE A 358 -4.78 5.01 -8.05
C ILE A 358 -5.37 6.24 -8.73
N ASN A 359 -6.65 6.18 -9.03
CA ASN A 359 -7.42 7.23 -9.67
C ASN A 359 -8.15 8.06 -8.60
N VAL A 360 -7.70 9.28 -8.41
CA VAL A 360 -8.26 10.22 -7.44
C VAL A 360 -9.13 11.26 -8.18
N ALA A 361 -10.43 11.26 -7.97
CA ALA A 361 -11.29 12.31 -8.52
C ALA A 361 -10.97 13.65 -7.84
N THR A 362 -10.42 14.62 -8.59
CA THR A 362 -9.96 15.89 -8.02
C THR A 362 -10.99 16.98 -8.07
N SER A 363 -11.74 17.09 -9.16
CA SER A 363 -12.83 18.06 -9.33
C SER A 363 -13.85 17.51 -10.30
N THR A 364 -15.09 17.91 -10.12
CA THR A 364 -16.14 17.69 -11.11
C THR A 364 -16.35 18.99 -11.87
N GLN A 365 -16.13 18.97 -13.17
CA GLN A 365 -16.35 20.12 -14.06
C GLN A 365 -17.59 19.86 -14.91
N LYS A 366 -18.40 20.90 -15.08
CA LYS A 366 -19.51 20.87 -16.07
C LYS A 366 -18.92 21.17 -17.45
N ALA A 367 -19.06 20.25 -18.36
CA ALA A 367 -18.70 20.39 -19.74
C ALA A 367 -19.97 20.70 -20.56
N ALA A 368 -19.86 21.65 -21.49
CA ALA A 368 -20.97 22.03 -22.37
C ALA A 368 -21.34 20.89 -23.33
N VAL A 369 -20.32 20.19 -23.82
CA VAL A 369 -20.45 19.04 -24.72
C VAL A 369 -19.57 17.91 -24.23
N THR A 370 -20.15 16.73 -24.03
CA THR A 370 -19.44 15.50 -23.70
C THR A 370 -19.82 14.41 -24.69
N VAL A 371 -18.83 13.61 -25.05
CA VAL A 371 -19.00 12.43 -25.90
C VAL A 371 -18.35 11.20 -25.26
N PRO A 372 -18.87 9.99 -25.45
CA PRO A 372 -18.22 8.78 -25.01
C PRO A 372 -16.81 8.66 -25.63
N VAL A 373 -15.83 8.19 -24.86
CA VAL A 373 -14.45 8.01 -25.34
C VAL A 373 -14.38 7.16 -26.59
N GLN A 374 -15.26 6.17 -26.73
CA GLN A 374 -15.34 5.25 -27.86
C GLN A 374 -15.77 5.94 -29.18
N ALA A 375 -16.45 7.08 -29.11
CA ALA A 375 -16.87 7.85 -30.28
C ALA A 375 -15.71 8.60 -30.96
N ILE A 376 -14.58 8.77 -30.27
CA ILE A 376 -13.44 9.54 -30.75
C ILE A 376 -12.53 8.63 -31.55
N GLN A 377 -12.23 9.06 -32.79
CA GLN A 377 -11.27 8.42 -33.67
C GLN A 377 -10.21 9.46 -34.07
N THR A 378 -9.00 8.98 -34.33
CA THR A 378 -7.93 9.83 -34.85
C THR A 378 -7.91 9.69 -36.37
N LEU A 379 -8.12 10.77 -37.07
CA LEU A 379 -8.06 10.87 -38.54
C LEU A 379 -7.00 11.90 -38.87
N GLU A 380 -6.02 11.56 -39.70
CA GLU A 380 -4.93 12.48 -40.11
C GLU A 380 -4.29 13.22 -38.92
N ASP A 381 -3.98 12.47 -37.84
CA ASP A 381 -3.43 12.98 -36.57
C ASP A 381 -4.34 13.98 -35.81
N LYS A 382 -5.60 14.13 -36.23
CA LYS A 382 -6.59 14.98 -35.54
C LYS A 382 -7.68 14.12 -34.88
N PRO A 383 -8.02 14.41 -33.62
CA PRO A 383 -9.19 13.78 -33.00
C PRO A 383 -10.48 14.22 -33.74
N SER A 384 -11.29 13.26 -34.11
CA SER A 384 -12.51 13.48 -34.90
C SER A 384 -13.63 12.59 -34.38
N VAL A 385 -14.88 13.03 -34.61
CA VAL A 385 -16.12 12.28 -34.37
C VAL A 385 -16.86 12.10 -35.66
N PHE A 386 -17.63 11.02 -35.80
CA PHE A 386 -18.51 10.84 -36.96
C PHE A 386 -19.92 11.33 -36.62
N VAL A 387 -20.28 12.45 -37.23
CA VAL A 387 -21.60 13.08 -37.07
C VAL A 387 -22.59 12.44 -38.03
N ARG A 388 -23.80 12.14 -37.54
CA ARG A 388 -24.89 11.61 -38.37
C ARG A 388 -25.43 12.67 -39.32
N THR A 389 -25.46 12.35 -40.62
CA THR A 389 -26.10 13.10 -41.67
C THR A 389 -27.31 12.33 -42.25
N PRO A 390 -28.22 12.94 -43.03
CA PRO A 390 -29.32 12.23 -43.68
C PRO A 390 -28.84 11.08 -44.60
N GLU A 391 -27.67 11.23 -45.19
CA GLU A 391 -27.10 10.32 -46.17
C GLU A 391 -26.13 9.31 -45.57
N GLY A 392 -25.66 9.51 -44.33
CA GLY A 392 -24.70 8.63 -43.71
C GLY A 392 -24.00 9.28 -42.52
N PHE A 393 -22.68 9.39 -42.58
CA PHE A 393 -21.87 10.02 -41.56
C PHE A 393 -20.84 10.97 -42.19
N GLN A 394 -20.50 12.03 -41.46
CA GLN A 394 -19.43 12.94 -41.81
C GLN A 394 -18.39 12.98 -40.68
N ALA A 395 -17.14 12.84 -41.05
CA ALA A 395 -16.01 13.00 -40.11
C ALA A 395 -15.86 14.48 -39.76
N GLN A 396 -15.91 14.81 -38.48
CA GLN A 396 -15.79 16.18 -37.98
C GLN A 396 -14.65 16.28 -37.00
N PRO A 397 -13.59 17.04 -37.32
CA PRO A 397 -12.49 17.31 -36.38
C PRO A 397 -13.00 18.05 -35.14
N VAL A 398 -12.51 17.64 -33.96
CA VAL A 398 -12.91 18.22 -32.67
C VAL A 398 -11.70 18.56 -31.83
N GLN A 399 -11.87 19.55 -30.95
CA GLN A 399 -10.87 19.82 -29.90
C GLN A 399 -11.34 19.20 -28.59
N LEU A 400 -10.47 18.41 -28.00
CA LEU A 400 -10.76 17.69 -26.77
C LEU A 400 -10.30 18.48 -25.55
N GLY A 401 -11.10 18.45 -24.51
CA GLY A 401 -10.80 19.01 -23.20
C GLY A 401 -10.49 17.91 -22.17
N VAL A 402 -11.11 18.04 -21.00
CA VAL A 402 -10.94 17.10 -19.89
C VAL A 402 -11.58 15.75 -20.22
N ARG A 403 -10.92 14.66 -19.80
CA ARG A 403 -11.36 13.28 -20.00
C ARG A 403 -11.48 12.56 -18.67
N ASP A 404 -12.53 11.76 -18.52
CA ASP A 404 -12.62 10.74 -17.45
C ASP A 404 -12.63 9.32 -18.05
N SER A 405 -12.99 8.32 -17.24
CA SER A 405 -13.01 6.91 -17.65
C SER A 405 -14.05 6.59 -18.73
N GLY A 406 -15.08 7.38 -18.93
CA GLY A 406 -16.19 7.10 -19.84
C GLY A 406 -16.45 8.18 -20.88
N PHE A 407 -16.17 9.44 -20.56
CA PHE A 407 -16.51 10.59 -21.38
C PHE A 407 -15.33 11.54 -21.58
N VAL A 408 -15.38 12.29 -22.69
CA VAL A 408 -14.43 13.35 -23.02
C VAL A 408 -15.20 14.63 -23.29
N GLU A 409 -14.71 15.74 -22.78
CA GLU A 409 -15.17 17.07 -23.14
C GLU A 409 -14.76 17.41 -24.56
N VAL A 410 -15.69 17.94 -25.34
CA VAL A 410 -15.43 18.59 -26.62
C VAL A 410 -15.54 20.08 -26.40
N THR A 411 -14.39 20.77 -26.50
CA THR A 411 -14.31 22.22 -26.28
C THR A 411 -14.66 23.03 -27.53
N ASN A 412 -14.45 22.44 -28.73
CA ASN A 412 -14.77 23.07 -30.01
C ASN A 412 -14.98 21.98 -31.08
N GLY A 413 -15.78 22.31 -32.06
CA GLY A 413 -16.02 21.46 -33.24
C GLY A 413 -17.26 20.58 -33.15
N LEU A 414 -18.08 20.63 -32.07
CA LEU A 414 -19.30 19.83 -31.95
C LEU A 414 -20.32 20.56 -31.06
N ASP A 415 -21.58 20.61 -31.55
CA ASP A 415 -22.68 21.22 -30.80
C ASP A 415 -23.41 20.20 -29.92
N ALA A 416 -23.96 20.68 -28.80
CA ALA A 416 -24.84 19.87 -27.96
C ALA A 416 -26.13 19.51 -28.72
N GLY A 417 -26.55 18.24 -28.61
CA GLY A 417 -27.72 17.72 -29.35
C GLY A 417 -27.34 16.99 -30.64
N THR A 418 -26.11 17.11 -31.12
CA THR A 418 -25.65 16.44 -32.35
C THR A 418 -25.60 14.93 -32.15
N GLN A 419 -26.15 14.17 -33.13
CA GLN A 419 -26.04 12.72 -33.14
C GLN A 419 -24.69 12.27 -33.70
N ILE A 420 -24.03 11.37 -33.00
CA ILE A 420 -22.73 10.85 -33.38
C ILE A 420 -22.70 9.31 -33.32
N ALA A 421 -21.80 8.70 -34.07
CA ALA A 421 -21.51 7.28 -33.93
C ALA A 421 -20.68 7.05 -32.64
N VAL A 422 -21.12 6.10 -31.81
CA VAL A 422 -20.43 5.72 -30.55
C VAL A 422 -19.73 4.38 -30.71
N GLU A 423 -20.49 3.28 -30.79
CA GLU A 423 -19.93 1.98 -31.09
C GLU A 423 -19.86 1.82 -32.62
N GLY A 424 -18.87 1.10 -33.09
CA GLY A 424 -18.65 0.93 -34.53
C GLY A 424 -18.01 2.13 -35.23
N SER A 425 -17.64 3.21 -34.53
CA SER A 425 -16.95 4.39 -35.09
C SER A 425 -15.64 4.02 -35.81
N PHE A 426 -14.95 2.95 -35.38
CA PHE A 426 -13.76 2.41 -36.04
C PHE A 426 -14.08 1.85 -37.46
N ILE A 427 -15.27 1.30 -37.69
CA ILE A 427 -15.69 0.79 -39.01
C ILE A 427 -15.80 1.97 -39.98
N LEU A 428 -16.38 3.09 -39.50
CA LEU A 428 -16.47 4.32 -40.31
C LEU A 428 -15.09 4.86 -40.67
N LYS A 429 -14.14 4.83 -39.71
CA LYS A 429 -12.75 5.20 -39.99
C LYS A 429 -12.13 4.32 -41.08
N SER A 430 -12.41 3.01 -41.05
CA SER A 430 -11.88 2.08 -42.05
C SER A 430 -12.47 2.29 -43.43
N GLU A 431 -13.78 2.61 -43.53
CA GLU A 431 -14.42 2.90 -44.80
C GLU A 431 -13.89 4.22 -45.39
N LEU A 432 -13.69 5.26 -44.58
CA LEU A 432 -13.12 6.52 -45.03
C LEU A 432 -11.70 6.33 -45.59
N GLY A 433 -10.88 5.48 -44.91
CA GLY A 433 -9.54 5.16 -45.36
C GLY A 433 -9.48 4.37 -46.68
N LYS A 434 -10.48 3.59 -47.02
CA LYS A 434 -10.57 2.89 -48.32
C LYS A 434 -10.89 3.90 -49.44
N GLY A 435 -11.85 4.81 -49.21
CA GLY A 435 -12.20 5.82 -50.18
C GLY A 435 -11.00 6.73 -50.55
N SER A 436 -10.19 7.11 -49.59
CA SER A 436 -9.00 7.96 -49.84
C SER A 436 -7.89 7.21 -50.61
N ALA A 437 -7.79 5.87 -50.47
CA ALA A 437 -6.81 5.06 -51.20
C ALA A 437 -7.20 4.83 -52.69
N GLU A 438 -8.47 4.87 -53.05
CA GLU A 438 -8.95 4.73 -54.44
C GLU A 438 -8.77 6.01 -55.27
N HIS A 439 -8.61 7.17 -54.64
CA HIS A 439 -8.40 8.47 -55.34
C HIS A 439 -6.91 8.84 -55.52
N SER A 440 -5.98 8.02 -55.08
CA SER A 440 -4.53 8.28 -55.18
C SER A 440 -3.83 7.47 -56.29
N HIS A 441 -4.55 6.96 -57.30
CA HIS A 441 -3.98 6.29 -58.48
C HIS A 441 -4.11 7.12 -59.73
#